data_cd09dd67328becbfe041113d99fce622
#
_entry.id   cd09dd67328becbfe041113d99fce622
#
_cell.length_a   1.000
_cell.length_b   1.000
_cell.length_c   1.000
_cell.angle_alpha   90.00
_cell.angle_beta   90.00
_cell.angle_gamma   90.00
#
_symmetry.space_group_name_H-M   'P 1'
#
loop_
_entity.id
_entity.type
_entity.pdbx_description
1 polymer ?
#
loop_
_entity_poly.entity_id
_entity_poly.type
_entity_poly.pdbx_seq_one_letter_code
_entity_poly.pdbx_strand_id
1 'polypeptide(L)'
;MSKLNELRKAHKMARNGNFTLMDKIYHQDFRGYDPRVSSSINYEEHKILLPTIQKVIKGGKSRIIFENEEFLCFEVFRKHLEVENDFIVTIASVKYKNNVIIEIESLNEDLDHDPSEGQDWNWREY
;
A
#
# COMPACT_ATOMS: atom_id res chain seq x y z
N MET A 1 -3.90 -10.82 13.91
CA MET A 1 -3.19 -10.26 12.72
C MET A 1 -3.09 -8.75 12.87
N SER A 2 -1.91 -8.18 12.63
CA SER A 2 -1.74 -6.72 12.69
C SER A 2 -2.52 -6.03 11.56
N LYS A 3 -2.79 -4.74 11.75
CA LYS A 3 -3.45 -3.93 10.71
C LYS A 3 -2.67 -3.95 9.41
N LEU A 4 -1.34 -3.82 9.48
CA LEU A 4 -0.50 -3.84 8.28
C LEU A 4 -0.55 -5.19 7.58
N ASN A 5 -0.45 -6.30 8.31
CA ASN A 5 -0.51 -7.62 7.72
C ASN A 5 -1.87 -7.89 7.09
N GLU A 6 -2.95 -7.45 7.72
CA GLU A 6 -4.30 -7.57 7.17
C GLU A 6 -4.45 -6.76 5.87
N LEU A 7 -3.95 -5.53 5.86
CA LEU A 7 -3.99 -4.68 4.67
C LEU A 7 -3.19 -5.30 3.52
N ARG A 8 -1.98 -5.77 3.80
CA ARG A 8 -1.13 -6.38 2.78
C ARG A 8 -1.75 -7.68 2.25
N LYS A 9 -2.37 -8.47 3.13
CA LYS A 9 -3.08 -9.69 2.72
C LYS A 9 -4.26 -9.35 1.80
N ALA A 10 -5.05 -8.33 2.16
CA ALA A 10 -6.18 -7.89 1.35
C ALA A 10 -5.73 -7.45 -0.04
N HIS A 11 -4.64 -6.69 -0.13
CA HIS A 11 -4.10 -6.23 -1.41
C HIS A 11 -3.55 -7.38 -2.24
N LYS A 12 -2.91 -8.37 -1.60
CA LYS A 12 -2.42 -9.56 -2.28
C LYS A 12 -3.56 -10.40 -2.88
N MET A 13 -4.65 -10.57 -2.14
CA MET A 13 -5.85 -11.25 -2.63
C MET A 13 -6.49 -10.49 -3.80
N ALA A 14 -6.52 -9.17 -3.71
CA ALA A 14 -7.06 -8.32 -4.77
C ALA A 14 -6.28 -8.45 -6.09
N ARG A 15 -4.98 -8.69 -6.02
CA ARG A 15 -4.14 -8.93 -7.21
C ARG A 15 -4.68 -10.09 -8.04
N ASN A 16 -5.25 -11.08 -7.39
CA ASN A 16 -5.82 -12.27 -8.03
C ASN A 16 -7.33 -12.13 -8.29
N GLY A 17 -7.86 -10.92 -8.18
CA GLY A 17 -9.28 -10.66 -8.41
C GLY A 17 -10.20 -10.97 -7.23
N ASN A 18 -9.64 -11.30 -6.07
CA ASN A 18 -10.43 -11.61 -4.88
C ASN A 18 -10.48 -10.38 -3.96
N PHE A 19 -11.62 -9.70 -3.93
CA PHE A 19 -11.85 -8.49 -3.13
C PHE A 19 -12.57 -8.74 -1.81
N THR A 20 -12.77 -10.01 -1.44
CA THR A 20 -13.54 -10.37 -0.25
C THR A 20 -13.01 -9.69 1.02
N LEU A 21 -11.69 -9.77 1.24
CA LEU A 21 -11.08 -9.16 2.42
C LEU A 21 -11.07 -7.63 2.33
N MET A 22 -10.80 -7.07 1.16
CA MET A 22 -10.88 -5.61 0.97
C MET A 22 -12.27 -5.08 1.30
N ASP A 23 -13.31 -5.74 0.79
CA ASP A 23 -14.69 -5.32 1.06
C ASP A 23 -15.04 -5.39 2.55
N LYS A 24 -14.35 -6.24 3.31
CA LYS A 24 -14.54 -6.38 4.75
C LYS A 24 -13.84 -5.28 5.54
N ILE A 25 -12.64 -4.86 5.12
CA ILE A 25 -11.79 -3.96 5.91
C ILE A 25 -11.86 -2.50 5.47
N TYR A 26 -12.44 -2.20 4.30
CA TYR A 26 -12.61 -0.82 3.80
C TYR A 26 -14.02 -0.32 4.02
N HIS A 27 -14.13 0.95 4.37
CA HIS A 27 -15.43 1.65 4.46
C HIS A 27 -15.92 1.97 3.05
N GLN A 28 -17.25 1.92 2.84
CA GLN A 28 -17.84 2.26 1.53
C GLN A 28 -17.56 3.71 1.10
N ASP A 29 -17.37 4.62 2.06
CA ASP A 29 -17.08 6.03 1.81
C ASP A 29 -15.57 6.32 1.80
N PHE A 30 -14.75 5.29 1.63
CA PHE A 30 -13.31 5.40 1.58
C PHE A 30 -12.85 6.46 0.57
N ARG A 31 -11.78 7.19 0.95
CA ARG A 31 -11.06 8.10 0.07
C ARG A 31 -9.56 7.84 0.16
N GLY A 32 -8.91 7.73 -1.01
CA GLY A 32 -7.46 7.62 -1.10
C GLY A 32 -6.90 8.80 -1.88
N TYR A 33 -5.77 9.33 -1.45
CA TYR A 33 -5.14 10.45 -2.16
C TYR A 33 -3.65 10.56 -1.86
N ASP A 34 -2.96 11.22 -2.78
CA ASP A 34 -1.59 11.70 -2.63
C ASP A 34 -1.70 13.20 -2.30
N PRO A 35 -1.14 13.67 -1.15
CA PRO A 35 -1.28 15.07 -0.74
C PRO A 35 -0.64 16.07 -1.71
N ARG A 36 0.17 15.61 -2.66
CA ARG A 36 0.79 16.47 -3.67
C ARG A 36 -0.14 16.76 -4.85
N VAL A 37 -1.28 16.09 -4.94
CA VAL A 37 -2.30 16.32 -5.96
C VAL A 37 -3.63 16.60 -5.28
N SER A 38 -4.48 17.41 -5.91
CA SER A 38 -5.74 17.87 -5.31
C SER A 38 -6.91 16.92 -5.54
N SER A 39 -6.70 15.77 -6.14
CA SER A 39 -7.77 14.81 -6.43
C SER A 39 -7.71 13.62 -5.49
N SER A 40 -8.87 13.02 -5.24
CA SER A 40 -8.97 11.79 -4.47
C SER A 40 -9.68 10.72 -5.29
N ILE A 41 -9.52 9.46 -4.88
CA ILE A 41 -10.23 8.33 -5.46
C ILE A 41 -11.17 7.71 -4.43
N ASN A 42 -12.30 7.20 -4.87
CA ASN A 42 -13.22 6.47 -4.03
C ASN A 42 -12.87 4.97 -4.00
N TYR A 43 -13.64 4.19 -3.24
CA TYR A 43 -13.36 2.76 -3.07
C TYR A 43 -13.46 1.99 -4.39
N GLU A 44 -14.47 2.25 -5.21
CA GLU A 44 -14.62 1.54 -6.49
C GLU A 44 -13.45 1.82 -7.44
N GLU A 45 -13.01 3.06 -7.50
CA GLU A 45 -11.82 3.45 -8.27
C GLU A 45 -10.55 2.79 -7.73
N HIS A 46 -10.44 2.71 -6.40
CA HIS A 46 -9.31 2.05 -5.75
C HIS A 46 -9.24 0.57 -6.11
N LYS A 47 -10.38 -0.12 -6.16
CA LYS A 47 -10.46 -1.54 -6.55
C LYS A 47 -10.04 -1.78 -7.99
N ILE A 48 -10.27 -0.81 -8.87
CA ILE A 48 -9.84 -0.88 -10.27
C ILE A 48 -8.35 -0.58 -10.38
N LEU A 49 -7.90 0.47 -9.71
CA LEU A 49 -6.53 0.97 -9.83
C LEU A 49 -5.49 0.04 -9.19
N LEU A 50 -5.80 -0.53 -8.04
CA LEU A 50 -4.85 -1.34 -7.27
C LEU A 50 -4.30 -2.53 -8.05
N PRO A 51 -5.11 -3.42 -8.67
CA PRO A 51 -4.58 -4.53 -9.46
C PRO A 51 -3.77 -4.06 -10.68
N THR A 52 -4.14 -2.93 -11.26
CA THR A 52 -3.41 -2.34 -12.39
C THR A 52 -2.00 -1.93 -11.98
N ILE A 53 -1.88 -1.26 -10.84
CA ILE A 53 -0.58 -0.85 -10.29
C ILE A 53 0.25 -2.09 -9.93
N GLN A 54 -0.35 -3.12 -9.36
CA GLN A 54 0.34 -4.34 -8.94
C GLN A 54 0.95 -5.14 -10.08
N LYS A 55 0.52 -4.90 -11.32
CA LYS A 55 1.12 -5.53 -12.50
C LYS A 55 2.49 -4.94 -12.83
N VAL A 56 2.75 -3.71 -12.43
CA VAL A 56 3.99 -2.99 -12.78
C VAL A 56 4.84 -2.60 -11.58
N ILE A 57 4.27 -2.59 -10.38
CA ILE A 57 4.96 -2.21 -9.14
C ILE A 57 4.86 -3.36 -8.14
N LYS A 58 6.01 -3.79 -7.62
CA LYS A 58 6.09 -4.83 -6.59
C LYS A 58 6.43 -4.21 -5.25
N GLY A 59 5.68 -4.58 -4.20
CA GLY A 59 6.00 -4.22 -2.82
C GLY A 59 7.03 -5.18 -2.22
N GLY A 60 7.93 -4.63 -1.45
CA GLY A 60 8.96 -5.38 -0.72
C GLY A 60 8.78 -5.23 0.79
N LYS A 61 9.91 -5.05 1.47
CA LYS A 61 9.92 -4.91 2.94
C LYS A 61 9.11 -3.69 3.38
N SER A 62 8.34 -3.89 4.45
CA SER A 62 7.57 -2.82 5.08
C SER A 62 7.87 -2.77 6.57
N ARG A 63 7.61 -1.60 7.17
CA ARG A 63 7.68 -1.43 8.62
C ARG A 63 6.60 -0.48 9.10
N ILE A 64 6.13 -0.71 10.32
CA ILE A 64 5.19 0.18 10.98
C ILE A 64 5.98 1.33 11.60
N ILE A 65 5.57 2.57 11.26
CA ILE A 65 6.13 3.78 11.86
C ILE A 65 5.34 4.14 13.12
N PHE A 66 4.01 4.06 13.04
CA PHE A 66 3.11 4.38 14.14
C PHE A 66 1.80 3.63 13.97
N GLU A 67 1.21 3.17 15.08
CA GLU A 67 -0.05 2.44 15.07
C GLU A 67 -0.82 2.67 16.36
N ASN A 68 -2.12 2.91 16.24
CA ASN A 68 -3.08 2.85 17.34
C ASN A 68 -4.42 2.33 16.81
N GLU A 69 -5.49 2.38 17.58
CA GLU A 69 -6.79 1.83 17.17
C GLU A 69 -7.40 2.53 15.94
N GLU A 70 -7.10 3.81 15.75
CA GLU A 70 -7.72 4.63 14.71
C GLU A 70 -6.76 4.99 13.57
N PHE A 71 -5.50 4.60 13.68
CA PHE A 71 -4.48 5.09 12.76
C PHE A 71 -3.36 4.08 12.57
N LEU A 72 -2.89 3.97 11.32
CA LEU A 72 -1.70 3.20 10.96
C LEU A 72 -0.84 4.05 10.02
N CYS A 73 0.43 4.22 10.36
CA CYS A 73 1.41 4.80 9.45
C CYS A 73 2.50 3.79 9.20
N PHE A 74 2.80 3.51 7.94
CA PHE A 74 3.81 2.53 7.59
C PHE A 74 4.61 2.96 6.36
N GLU A 75 5.75 2.31 6.20
CA GLU A 75 6.65 2.48 5.08
C GLU A 75 6.75 1.16 4.32
N VAL A 76 6.79 1.22 3.01
CA VAL A 76 7.05 0.04 2.17
C VAL A 76 7.99 0.41 1.03
N PHE A 77 9.00 -0.43 0.82
CA PHE A 77 9.86 -0.31 -0.36
C PHE A 77 9.18 -0.97 -1.55
N ARG A 78 9.30 -0.34 -2.72
CA ARG A 78 8.65 -0.81 -3.94
C ARG A 78 9.63 -0.70 -5.10
N LYS A 79 9.44 -1.57 -6.10
CA LYS A 79 10.23 -1.49 -7.33
C LYS A 79 9.33 -1.60 -8.56
N HIS A 80 9.73 -0.94 -9.63
CA HIS A 80 9.08 -1.08 -10.92
C HIS A 80 9.54 -2.37 -11.59
N LEU A 81 8.60 -3.20 -12.07
CA LEU A 81 8.92 -4.51 -12.64
C LEU A 81 9.47 -4.44 -14.07
N GLU A 82 9.14 -3.38 -14.80
CA GLU A 82 9.49 -3.24 -16.21
C GLU A 82 10.62 -2.24 -16.47
N VAL A 83 11.01 -1.47 -15.46
CA VAL A 83 12.07 -0.46 -15.55
C VAL A 83 13.19 -0.85 -14.58
N GLU A 84 14.37 -1.06 -15.11
CA GLU A 84 15.54 -1.39 -14.28
C GLU A 84 15.93 -0.21 -13.39
N ASN A 85 16.39 -0.52 -12.18
CA ASN A 85 16.88 0.45 -11.21
C ASN A 85 15.87 1.55 -10.84
N ASP A 86 14.59 1.22 -10.92
CA ASP A 86 13.52 2.14 -10.51
C ASP A 86 12.95 1.66 -9.17
N PHE A 87 13.38 2.30 -8.10
CA PHE A 87 13.02 1.97 -6.73
C PHE A 87 12.33 3.14 -6.07
N ILE A 88 11.35 2.85 -5.23
CA ILE A 88 10.47 3.83 -4.61
C ILE A 88 10.30 3.44 -3.13
N VAL A 89 10.23 4.44 -2.25
CA VAL A 89 9.70 4.25 -0.91
C VAL A 89 8.34 4.93 -0.85
N THR A 90 7.37 4.21 -0.32
CA THR A 90 6.01 4.74 -0.09
C THR A 90 5.78 4.84 1.41
N ILE A 91 5.32 6.00 1.88
CA ILE A 91 4.85 6.20 3.24
C ILE A 91 3.35 6.41 3.16
N ALA A 92 2.60 5.60 3.89
CA ALA A 92 1.14 5.64 3.88
C ALA A 92 0.59 5.86 5.29
N SER A 93 -0.41 6.72 5.37
CA SER A 93 -1.19 6.98 6.58
C SER A 93 -2.59 6.45 6.35
N VAL A 94 -3.04 5.54 7.22
CA VAL A 94 -4.34 4.88 7.11
C VAL A 94 -5.18 5.29 8.31
N LYS A 95 -6.35 5.89 8.04
CA LYS A 95 -7.32 6.23 9.08
C LYS A 95 -8.41 5.18 9.15
N TYR A 96 -8.77 4.81 10.37
CA TYR A 96 -9.85 3.86 10.65
C TYR A 96 -11.04 4.58 11.29
N LYS A 97 -12.24 4.16 10.92
CA LYS A 97 -13.49 4.58 11.55
C LYS A 97 -14.33 3.34 11.77
N ASN A 98 -14.74 3.09 13.02
CA ASN A 98 -15.49 1.87 13.37
C ASN A 98 -14.77 0.60 12.90
N ASN A 99 -13.44 0.56 13.08
CA ASN A 99 -12.57 -0.56 12.73
C ASN A 99 -12.44 -0.87 11.24
N VAL A 100 -12.87 0.04 10.37
CA VAL A 100 -12.68 -0.09 8.91
C VAL A 100 -11.95 1.13 8.36
N ILE A 101 -11.25 0.92 7.27
CA ILE A 101 -10.40 1.96 6.64
C ILE A 101 -11.29 3.00 5.96
N ILE A 102 -11.20 4.25 6.41
CA ILE A 102 -11.97 5.37 5.83
C ILE A 102 -11.11 6.23 4.91
N GLU A 103 -9.80 6.27 5.13
CA GLU A 103 -8.92 7.14 4.35
C GLU A 103 -7.52 6.57 4.29
N ILE A 104 -6.89 6.65 3.11
CA ILE A 104 -5.45 6.40 2.95
C ILE A 104 -4.84 7.59 2.24
N GLU A 105 -3.79 8.12 2.83
CA GLU A 105 -2.96 9.17 2.24
C GLU A 105 -1.57 8.60 2.05
N SER A 106 -1.01 8.69 0.85
CA SER A 106 0.31 8.11 0.57
C SER A 106 1.21 9.07 -0.19
N LEU A 107 2.50 9.01 0.14
CA LEU A 107 3.56 9.75 -0.51
C LEU A 107 4.58 8.76 -1.07
N ASN A 108 5.02 9.01 -2.30
CA ASN A 108 6.04 8.22 -2.96
C ASN A 108 7.29 9.07 -3.17
N GLU A 109 8.44 8.49 -2.87
CA GLU A 109 9.75 9.11 -3.07
C GLU A 109 10.62 8.18 -3.90
N ASP A 110 11.24 8.70 -4.95
CA ASP A 110 12.19 7.91 -5.74
C ASP A 110 13.48 7.69 -4.96
N LEU A 111 14.02 6.48 -5.07
CA LEU A 111 15.31 6.12 -4.48
C LEU A 111 16.34 5.99 -5.58
N ASP A 112 17.60 6.38 -5.28
CA ASP A 112 18.71 6.30 -6.21
C ASP A 112 19.47 4.98 -6.13
N HIS A 113 18.98 4.01 -5.35
CA HIS A 113 19.61 2.72 -5.12
C HIS A 113 18.57 1.66 -4.78
N ASP A 114 18.96 0.38 -4.91
CA ASP A 114 18.15 -0.75 -4.48
C ASP A 114 18.14 -0.82 -2.94
N PRO A 115 16.98 -0.63 -2.27
CA PRO A 115 16.93 -0.64 -0.81
C PRO A 115 17.21 -2.01 -0.18
N SER A 116 17.24 -3.10 -0.95
CA SER A 116 17.60 -4.42 -0.45
C SER A 116 19.10 -4.67 -0.46
N GLU A 117 19.86 -3.84 -1.20
CA GLU A 117 21.31 -4.02 -1.35
C GLU A 117 22.01 -3.86 0.00
N GLY A 118 22.82 -4.87 0.36
CA GLY A 118 23.52 -4.88 1.64
C GLY A 118 22.64 -5.15 2.86
N GLN A 119 21.37 -5.49 2.65
CA GLN A 119 20.39 -5.78 3.72
C GLN A 119 20.15 -7.28 3.85
N ASP A 120 19.37 -7.66 4.87
CA ASP A 120 19.05 -9.05 5.17
C ASP A 120 17.75 -9.55 4.51
N TRP A 121 17.26 -8.85 3.51
CA TRP A 121 16.05 -9.22 2.77
C TRP A 121 16.25 -9.08 1.28
N ASN A 122 15.42 -9.75 0.50
CA ASN A 122 15.42 -9.62 -0.96
C ASN A 122 13.99 -9.60 -1.50
N TRP A 123 13.85 -9.14 -2.73
CA TRP A 123 12.55 -8.96 -3.37
C TRP A 123 11.77 -10.26 -3.59
N ARG A 124 12.47 -11.39 -3.61
CA ARG A 124 11.81 -12.69 -3.81
C ARG A 124 10.98 -13.13 -2.61
N GLU A 125 11.22 -12.54 -1.45
CA GLU A 125 10.49 -12.86 -0.21
C GLU A 125 9.06 -12.30 -0.18
N TYR A 126 8.71 -11.45 -1.15
CA TYR A 126 7.44 -10.73 -1.14
C TYR A 126 6.54 -10.95 -2.36
#